data_306100bffc46d60c6e44aa02f13193b8
#
_entry.id   306100bffc46d60c6e44aa02f13193b8
#
_cell.length_a   1.000
_cell.length_b   1.000
_cell.length_c   1.000
_cell.angle_alpha   90.00
_cell.angle_beta   90.00
_cell.angle_gamma   90.00
#
_symmetry.space_group_name_H-M   'P 1'
#
loop_
_entity.id
_entity.type
_entity.pdbx_description
1 polymer ?
#
loop_
_entity_poly.entity_id
_entity_poly.type
_entity_poly.pdbx_seq_one_letter_code
_entity_poly.pdbx_strand_id
1 'polypeptide(L)'
;MANAPFFDFHLHPAFKKFICQFEPTYPTKRPVADLVNRFELTSHIVKVLDEELLHILGSQACVDELDEGHLALGVAAIAPIEKLFTNKKDGGLFGKILNSGLTKPLDLAYMDRVRDGQISYYQLFIREINIYKRLQDAQRLHMLNRQAPALGPDAKPQLALSLEGGHGLCRTMVGNPSRPDTSLTVTTADSLSTDFLSGFTPDPARSLQQLQQALWNQKLDLCYLVLTHLSHIDEQRLATHAYGMKMINDVSSYPIGNGIYPKGFQVIDAAYTLKVKVNGADKPAPVLIDIKHMSLKSRLDLYAYRREKGYTLPLIASHVGVTGYSVGDWKAALDESTPMRLPSGEPIVKIKVTRKRAGFWGSFVNREFTYNAWSINVMDEDIEAVLNSNGLIGVSLDARILGWHDTVTDDEQDEYQSAEEFRFFFPERFRQMAFPAPESKAFPTRQERHPLALCFNILHIVSVGLIRTDKDPWAHICIGSDYDGLINPVINCRDTSQLPVLEENLIRWLPVAEAAYRDENGGPPLLTRNSQGEVDPVELKKIVRAVLYANGEQFIKRWLTNFS
;
A
#
# COMPACT_ATOMS: atom_id res chain seq x y z
N MET A 1 -29.91 7.24 14.73
CA MET A 1 -29.06 8.17 13.99
C MET A 1 -28.51 7.37 12.83
N ALA A 2 -28.53 7.87 11.59
CA ALA A 2 -27.82 7.20 10.51
C ALA A 2 -26.33 7.18 10.89
N ASN A 3 -25.69 6.01 10.77
CA ASN A 3 -24.26 5.89 11.06
C ASN A 3 -23.47 6.77 10.08
N ALA A 4 -22.43 7.44 10.58
CA ALA A 4 -21.61 8.30 9.74
C ALA A 4 -20.80 7.47 8.73
N PRO A 5 -20.64 7.91 7.48
CA PRO A 5 -19.89 7.18 6.47
C PRO A 5 -18.37 7.23 6.72
N PHE A 6 -17.65 6.19 6.28
CA PHE A 6 -16.19 6.11 6.32
C PHE A 6 -15.59 6.02 4.92
N PHE A 7 -14.32 6.41 4.82
CA PHE A 7 -13.47 6.31 3.62
C PHE A 7 -12.18 5.55 3.94
N ASP A 8 -11.77 4.67 3.03
CA ASP A 8 -10.45 4.03 3.05
C ASP A 8 -9.74 4.22 1.72
N PHE A 9 -8.53 4.76 1.76
CA PHE A 9 -7.77 5.10 0.56
C PHE A 9 -7.05 3.91 -0.07
N HIS A 10 -6.91 2.79 0.66
CA HIS A 10 -6.21 1.61 0.18
C HIS A 10 -6.64 0.35 0.96
N LEU A 11 -7.33 -0.56 0.30
CA LEU A 11 -7.77 -1.84 0.85
C LEU A 11 -7.93 -2.88 -0.27
N HIS A 12 -7.95 -4.18 0.09
CA HIS A 12 -7.98 -5.29 -0.87
C HIS A 12 -9.23 -6.19 -0.74
N PRO A 13 -10.45 -5.71 -1.01
CA PRO A 13 -11.70 -6.43 -0.75
C PRO A 13 -11.83 -7.80 -1.43
N ALA A 14 -11.16 -7.99 -2.59
CA ALA A 14 -11.22 -9.22 -3.35
C ALA A 14 -10.01 -10.13 -3.18
N PHE A 15 -8.87 -9.63 -2.67
CA PHE A 15 -7.59 -10.33 -2.69
C PHE A 15 -7.64 -11.69 -1.99
N LYS A 16 -8.10 -11.76 -0.74
CA LYS A 16 -8.18 -13.04 -0.01
C LYS A 16 -9.18 -14.00 -0.63
N LYS A 17 -10.30 -13.51 -1.14
CA LYS A 17 -11.25 -14.34 -1.89
C LYS A 17 -10.62 -14.93 -3.15
N PHE A 18 -9.75 -14.18 -3.79
CA PHE A 18 -9.05 -14.59 -4.99
C PHE A 18 -7.99 -15.66 -4.71
N ILE A 19 -7.09 -15.42 -3.74
CA ILE A 19 -5.99 -16.35 -3.45
C ILE A 19 -6.39 -17.58 -2.64
N CYS A 20 -7.50 -17.52 -1.90
CA CYS A 20 -7.94 -18.61 -1.03
C CYS A 20 -8.86 -19.61 -1.71
N GLN A 21 -9.42 -19.28 -2.84
CA GLN A 21 -10.38 -20.14 -3.54
C GLN A 21 -10.22 -20.01 -5.06
N PHE A 22 -8.99 -19.94 -5.53
CA PHE A 22 -8.71 -19.85 -6.96
C PHE A 22 -9.15 -21.14 -7.65
N GLU A 23 -10.10 -21.03 -8.56
CA GLU A 23 -10.40 -22.14 -9.47
C GLU A 23 -9.58 -22.00 -10.75
N PRO A 24 -8.90 -23.08 -11.20
CA PRO A 24 -8.13 -23.06 -12.46
C PRO A 24 -8.98 -22.65 -13.66
N THR A 25 -10.28 -22.91 -13.60
CA THR A 25 -11.25 -22.64 -14.65
C THR A 25 -11.88 -21.26 -14.58
N TYR A 26 -11.51 -20.43 -13.60
CA TYR A 26 -11.97 -19.05 -13.40
C TYR A 26 -12.97 -18.84 -12.26
N PRO A 27 -12.89 -17.72 -11.55
CA PRO A 27 -13.86 -17.38 -10.48
C PRO A 27 -15.29 -17.13 -10.96
N THR A 28 -15.57 -17.19 -12.27
CA THR A 28 -16.92 -16.98 -12.82
C THR A 28 -17.97 -17.98 -12.35
N LYS A 29 -17.57 -19.16 -11.89
CA LYS A 29 -18.51 -20.19 -11.43
C LYS A 29 -18.94 -20.05 -9.98
N ARG A 30 -18.29 -19.20 -9.19
CA ARG A 30 -18.68 -19.03 -7.78
C ARG A 30 -19.97 -18.25 -7.66
N PRO A 31 -20.86 -18.65 -6.76
CA PRO A 31 -21.96 -17.79 -6.33
C PRO A 31 -21.43 -16.42 -5.87
N VAL A 32 -22.16 -15.35 -6.19
CA VAL A 32 -21.79 -13.98 -5.72
C VAL A 32 -21.76 -13.91 -4.19
N ALA A 33 -22.63 -14.68 -3.51
CA ALA A 33 -22.60 -14.79 -2.06
C ALA A 33 -21.22 -15.15 -1.51
N ASP A 34 -20.51 -16.09 -2.13
CA ASP A 34 -19.18 -16.50 -1.68
C ASP A 34 -18.11 -15.41 -1.85
N LEU A 35 -18.35 -14.43 -2.75
CA LEU A 35 -17.47 -13.29 -2.95
C LEU A 35 -17.74 -12.16 -1.93
N VAL A 36 -18.92 -12.14 -1.34
CA VAL A 36 -19.40 -11.11 -0.41
C VAL A 36 -19.06 -11.43 1.02
N ASN A 37 -19.32 -12.69 1.42
CA ASN A 37 -19.31 -13.12 2.82
C ASN A 37 -17.91 -13.02 3.44
N ARG A 38 -17.91 -12.75 4.75
CA ARG A 38 -16.69 -12.81 5.58
C ARG A 38 -16.02 -14.17 5.43
N PHE A 39 -14.71 -14.16 5.35
CA PHE A 39 -13.91 -15.37 5.36
C PHE A 39 -13.55 -15.73 6.80
N GLU A 40 -14.28 -16.67 7.40
CA GLU A 40 -14.07 -17.11 8.77
C GLU A 40 -13.15 -18.35 8.85
N LEU A 41 -12.20 -18.28 9.75
CA LEU A 41 -11.39 -19.44 10.12
C LEU A 41 -12.21 -20.35 11.04
N THR A 42 -12.48 -21.58 10.61
CA THR A 42 -13.34 -22.52 11.36
C THR A 42 -12.61 -23.29 12.45
N SER A 43 -11.29 -23.47 12.34
CA SER A 43 -10.47 -24.22 13.29
C SER A 43 -9.93 -23.31 14.41
N HIS A 44 -10.15 -23.68 15.66
CA HIS A 44 -9.58 -22.95 16.81
C HIS A 44 -8.05 -22.89 16.78
N ILE A 45 -7.38 -23.97 16.34
CA ILE A 45 -5.91 -24.00 16.18
C ILE A 45 -5.48 -22.99 15.11
N VAL A 46 -6.21 -22.89 13.98
CA VAL A 46 -5.91 -21.94 12.90
C VAL A 46 -6.17 -20.52 13.35
N LYS A 47 -7.20 -20.24 14.16
CA LYS A 47 -7.43 -18.91 14.76
C LYS A 47 -6.28 -18.48 15.67
N VAL A 48 -5.83 -19.36 16.57
CA VAL A 48 -4.66 -19.08 17.44
C VAL A 48 -3.39 -18.86 16.61
N LEU A 49 -3.19 -19.66 15.57
CA LEU A 49 -2.06 -19.45 14.64
C LEU A 49 -2.19 -18.14 13.85
N ASP A 50 -3.39 -17.75 13.46
CA ASP A 50 -3.62 -16.49 12.74
C ASP A 50 -3.35 -15.27 13.63
N GLU A 51 -3.67 -15.36 14.92
CA GLU A 51 -3.28 -14.33 15.90
C GLU A 51 -1.76 -14.21 16.02
N GLU A 52 -1.04 -15.33 15.99
CA GLU A 52 0.44 -15.35 15.97
C GLU A 52 1.01 -14.89 14.62
N LEU A 53 0.28 -15.10 13.53
CA LEU A 53 0.67 -14.82 12.15
C LEU A 53 0.14 -13.48 11.64
N LEU A 54 -0.26 -12.57 12.54
CA LEU A 54 -0.63 -11.21 12.17
C LEU A 54 -1.96 -11.12 11.41
N HIS A 55 -2.92 -12.02 11.68
CA HIS A 55 -4.24 -12.08 11.05
C HIS A 55 -4.22 -12.16 9.50
N ILE A 56 -3.21 -12.85 8.96
CA ILE A 56 -3.03 -13.01 7.51
C ILE A 56 -4.13 -13.89 6.88
N LEU A 57 -4.70 -14.82 7.64
CA LEU A 57 -5.60 -15.85 7.10
C LEU A 57 -7.08 -15.45 7.09
N GLY A 58 -7.55 -14.70 8.09
CA GLY A 58 -8.93 -14.19 8.14
C GLY A 58 -9.16 -12.99 7.20
N SER A 59 -10.40 -12.74 6.76
CA SER A 59 -10.72 -11.52 6.00
C SER A 59 -10.78 -10.28 6.89
N GLN A 60 -10.48 -9.13 6.31
CA GLN A 60 -10.46 -7.83 6.99
C GLN A 60 -11.26 -6.76 6.22
N ALA A 61 -11.56 -6.99 4.94
CA ALA A 61 -12.17 -6.00 4.04
C ALA A 61 -13.15 -6.61 3.03
N CYS A 62 -13.74 -7.79 3.28
CA CYS A 62 -14.76 -8.32 2.38
C CYS A 62 -16.01 -7.41 2.35
N VAL A 63 -16.90 -7.58 1.38
CA VAL A 63 -18.08 -6.69 1.22
C VAL A 63 -18.94 -6.61 2.46
N ASP A 64 -19.16 -7.73 3.18
CA ASP A 64 -19.92 -7.72 4.44
C ASP A 64 -19.24 -6.87 5.53
N GLU A 65 -17.89 -6.91 5.60
CA GLU A 65 -17.12 -6.09 6.55
C GLU A 65 -17.15 -4.61 6.17
N LEU A 66 -17.18 -4.28 4.87
CA LEU A 66 -17.35 -2.91 4.38
C LEU A 66 -18.75 -2.37 4.79
N ASP A 67 -19.79 -3.17 4.60
CA ASP A 67 -21.16 -2.80 4.97
C ASP A 67 -21.31 -2.64 6.50
N GLU A 68 -20.78 -3.57 7.30
CA GLU A 68 -20.80 -3.51 8.77
C GLU A 68 -20.01 -2.29 9.30
N GLY A 69 -18.88 -1.97 8.68
CA GLY A 69 -18.05 -0.81 9.02
C GLY A 69 -18.57 0.52 8.48
N HIS A 70 -19.69 0.52 7.75
CA HIS A 70 -20.23 1.71 7.07
C HIS A 70 -19.23 2.40 6.15
N LEU A 71 -18.36 1.63 5.48
CA LEU A 71 -17.45 2.14 4.46
C LEU A 71 -18.26 2.59 3.25
N ALA A 72 -18.48 3.89 3.12
CA ALA A 72 -19.27 4.45 2.03
C ALA A 72 -18.41 4.64 0.77
N LEU A 73 -17.11 4.90 0.93
CA LEU A 73 -16.21 5.26 -0.16
C LEU A 73 -14.82 4.68 0.10
N GLY A 74 -14.15 4.21 -0.97
CA GLY A 74 -12.79 3.71 -0.85
C GLY A 74 -12.09 3.49 -2.18
N VAL A 75 -10.83 3.05 -2.11
CA VAL A 75 -10.05 2.64 -3.28
C VAL A 75 -9.62 1.18 -3.11
N ALA A 76 -10.18 0.34 -3.98
CA ALA A 76 -9.84 -1.07 -4.04
C ALA A 76 -8.51 -1.26 -4.79
N ALA A 77 -7.48 -1.64 -4.06
CA ALA A 77 -6.18 -1.96 -4.61
C ALA A 77 -6.15 -3.41 -5.10
N ILE A 78 -5.66 -3.59 -6.32
CA ILE A 78 -5.43 -4.91 -6.91
C ILE A 78 -3.93 -5.15 -6.92
N ALA A 79 -3.49 -6.12 -6.12
CA ALA A 79 -2.09 -6.52 -5.99
C ALA A 79 -1.91 -7.96 -6.52
N PRO A 80 -1.50 -8.14 -7.78
CA PRO A 80 -1.20 -9.48 -8.27
C PRO A 80 -0.13 -10.13 -7.39
N ILE A 81 -0.46 -11.28 -6.79
CA ILE A 81 0.44 -11.92 -5.82
C ILE A 81 1.81 -12.18 -6.42
N GLU A 82 2.84 -11.69 -5.77
CA GLU A 82 4.21 -11.82 -6.23
C GLU A 82 4.77 -13.22 -5.99
N LYS A 83 5.70 -13.63 -6.84
CA LYS A 83 6.34 -14.96 -6.77
C LYS A 83 6.96 -15.24 -5.41
N LEU A 84 7.50 -14.22 -4.74
CA LEU A 84 8.10 -14.35 -3.41
C LEU A 84 7.15 -14.97 -2.37
N PHE A 85 5.86 -14.66 -2.42
CA PHE A 85 4.85 -15.22 -1.52
C PHE A 85 4.50 -16.68 -1.80
N THR A 86 4.93 -17.21 -2.94
CA THR A 86 4.67 -18.60 -3.35
C THR A 86 5.83 -19.54 -3.07
N ASN A 87 6.95 -19.04 -2.54
CA ASN A 87 8.15 -19.81 -2.26
C ASN A 87 7.97 -20.72 -1.04
N LYS A 88 7.90 -22.03 -1.27
CA LYS A 88 7.71 -23.05 -0.23
C LYS A 88 8.98 -23.41 0.54
N LYS A 89 10.17 -23.24 -0.07
CA LYS A 89 11.42 -23.73 0.50
C LYS A 89 12.10 -22.67 1.37
N ASP A 90 12.20 -21.47 0.86
CA ASP A 90 12.98 -20.40 1.47
C ASP A 90 12.12 -19.23 1.99
N GLY A 91 10.79 -19.34 1.86
CA GLY A 91 9.81 -18.33 2.22
C GLY A 91 9.63 -18.07 3.73
N GLY A 92 10.60 -18.47 4.58
CA GLY A 92 10.56 -18.24 6.01
C GLY A 92 9.31 -18.83 6.67
N LEU A 93 8.65 -18.06 7.55
CA LEU A 93 7.43 -18.50 8.25
C LEU A 93 6.29 -18.76 7.28
N PHE A 94 6.10 -17.91 6.26
CA PHE A 94 5.06 -18.08 5.25
C PHE A 94 5.26 -19.36 4.43
N GLY A 95 6.49 -19.68 4.04
CA GLY A 95 6.83 -20.97 3.41
C GLY A 95 6.52 -22.18 4.30
N LYS A 96 6.73 -22.07 5.61
CA LYS A 96 6.34 -23.13 6.57
C LYS A 96 4.82 -23.30 6.63
N ILE A 97 4.06 -22.24 6.60
CA ILE A 97 2.59 -22.26 6.54
C ILE A 97 2.15 -22.94 5.25
N LEU A 98 2.69 -22.56 4.10
CA LEU A 98 2.39 -23.17 2.80
C LEU A 98 2.69 -24.67 2.77
N ASN A 99 3.69 -25.15 3.51
CA ASN A 99 4.06 -26.57 3.58
C ASN A 99 3.30 -27.39 4.62
N SER A 100 2.69 -26.76 5.62
CA SER A 100 2.16 -27.45 6.81
C SER A 100 0.79 -28.10 6.62
N GLY A 101 0.13 -27.94 5.46
CA GLY A 101 -1.26 -28.36 5.26
C GLY A 101 -2.30 -27.60 6.09
N LEU A 102 -1.84 -26.68 6.95
CA LEU A 102 -2.67 -25.74 7.72
C LEU A 102 -3.14 -24.56 6.84
N THR A 103 -2.76 -24.56 5.59
CA THR A 103 -3.04 -23.53 4.57
C THR A 103 -4.45 -23.56 3.98
N LYS A 104 -5.34 -24.39 4.50
CA LYS A 104 -6.75 -24.11 4.22
C LYS A 104 -7.09 -22.82 4.97
N PRO A 105 -7.11 -21.70 4.27
CA PRO A 105 -7.87 -21.49 3.03
C PRO A 105 -7.09 -21.20 1.75
N LEU A 106 -5.76 -21.04 1.77
CA LEU A 106 -5.00 -20.69 0.56
C LEU A 106 -5.06 -21.79 -0.51
N ASP A 107 -5.30 -21.40 -1.76
CA ASP A 107 -5.29 -22.31 -2.90
C ASP A 107 -3.84 -22.62 -3.33
N LEU A 108 -3.35 -23.79 -2.94
CA LEU A 108 -1.98 -24.20 -3.25
C LEU A 108 -1.74 -24.36 -4.75
N ALA A 109 -2.76 -24.81 -5.52
CA ALA A 109 -2.63 -24.98 -6.97
C ALA A 109 -2.45 -23.61 -7.66
N TYR A 110 -3.11 -22.59 -7.15
CA TYR A 110 -2.90 -21.21 -7.59
C TYR A 110 -1.48 -20.71 -7.31
N MET A 111 -1.00 -20.91 -6.07
CA MET A 111 0.36 -20.54 -5.68
C MET A 111 1.42 -21.26 -6.52
N ASP A 112 1.20 -22.55 -6.79
CA ASP A 112 2.08 -23.34 -7.65
C ASP A 112 2.13 -22.79 -9.08
N ARG A 113 1.02 -22.36 -9.66
CA ARG A 113 0.99 -21.76 -11.00
C ARG A 113 1.78 -20.45 -11.08
N VAL A 114 1.72 -19.62 -10.04
CA VAL A 114 2.52 -18.38 -9.98
C VAL A 114 4.00 -18.74 -9.85
N ARG A 115 4.36 -19.60 -8.89
CA ARG A 115 5.74 -20.02 -8.65
C ARG A 115 6.39 -20.65 -9.87
N ASP A 116 5.64 -21.52 -10.57
CA ASP A 116 6.15 -22.30 -11.68
C ASP A 116 6.06 -21.56 -13.03
N GLY A 117 5.71 -20.26 -13.01
CA GLY A 117 5.66 -19.43 -14.20
C GLY A 117 4.62 -19.88 -15.23
N GLN A 118 3.46 -20.35 -14.78
CA GLN A 118 2.36 -20.81 -15.63
C GLN A 118 1.29 -19.74 -15.88
N ILE A 119 1.50 -18.53 -15.41
CA ILE A 119 0.59 -17.40 -15.50
C ILE A 119 1.39 -16.09 -15.55
N SER A 120 0.83 -15.03 -16.15
CA SER A 120 1.40 -13.67 -16.04
C SER A 120 0.77 -12.89 -14.89
N TYR A 121 1.48 -11.90 -14.37
CA TYR A 121 0.92 -10.96 -13.39
C TYR A 121 -0.26 -10.16 -13.97
N TYR A 122 -0.20 -9.82 -15.26
CA TYR A 122 -1.32 -9.19 -15.95
C TYR A 122 -2.59 -10.06 -15.93
N GLN A 123 -2.46 -11.37 -16.13
CA GLN A 123 -3.59 -12.28 -16.05
C GLN A 123 -4.18 -12.35 -14.65
N LEU A 124 -3.34 -12.33 -13.60
CA LEU A 124 -3.81 -12.28 -12.22
C LEU A 124 -4.62 -11.02 -11.95
N PHE A 125 -4.09 -9.87 -12.39
CA PHE A 125 -4.75 -8.59 -12.27
C PHE A 125 -6.14 -8.58 -12.95
N ILE A 126 -6.23 -9.02 -14.19
CA ILE A 126 -7.49 -9.07 -14.93
C ILE A 126 -8.51 -10.00 -14.28
N ARG A 127 -8.06 -11.13 -13.72
CA ARG A 127 -8.97 -12.05 -13.01
C ARG A 127 -9.54 -11.44 -11.73
N GLU A 128 -8.76 -10.68 -10.99
CA GLU A 128 -9.26 -10.00 -9.80
C GLU A 128 -10.23 -8.87 -10.17
N ILE A 129 -9.98 -8.09 -11.22
CA ILE A 129 -10.93 -7.11 -11.77
C ILE A 129 -12.30 -7.74 -12.02
N ASN A 130 -12.34 -8.95 -12.55
CA ASN A 130 -13.59 -9.64 -12.83
C ASN A 130 -14.44 -9.88 -11.56
N ILE A 131 -13.82 -10.05 -10.41
CA ILE A 131 -14.54 -10.15 -9.13
C ILE A 131 -15.29 -8.84 -8.86
N TYR A 132 -14.63 -7.70 -8.97
CA TYR A 132 -15.26 -6.39 -8.77
C TYR A 132 -16.40 -6.15 -9.77
N LYS A 133 -16.20 -6.51 -11.05
CA LYS A 133 -17.26 -6.40 -12.05
C LYS A 133 -18.49 -7.24 -11.68
N ARG A 134 -18.30 -8.48 -11.24
CA ARG A 134 -19.39 -9.35 -10.79
C ARG A 134 -20.12 -8.83 -9.58
N LEU A 135 -19.38 -8.26 -8.61
CA LEU A 135 -19.97 -7.62 -7.42
C LEU A 135 -20.80 -6.39 -7.81
N GLN A 136 -20.33 -5.59 -8.79
CA GLN A 136 -21.09 -4.48 -9.36
C GLN A 136 -22.34 -4.95 -10.09
N ASP A 137 -22.22 -5.93 -10.98
CA ASP A 137 -23.36 -6.49 -11.74
C ASP A 137 -24.43 -7.09 -10.80
N ALA A 138 -24.00 -7.67 -9.67
CA ALA A 138 -24.87 -8.15 -8.59
C ALA A 138 -25.36 -7.05 -7.64
N GLN A 139 -25.01 -5.81 -7.90
CA GLN A 139 -25.39 -4.64 -7.11
C GLN A 139 -24.95 -4.74 -5.62
N ARG A 140 -23.83 -5.38 -5.31
CA ARG A 140 -23.27 -5.47 -3.96
C ARG A 140 -22.32 -4.31 -3.63
N LEU A 141 -21.73 -3.69 -4.63
CA LEU A 141 -20.91 -2.48 -4.55
C LEU A 141 -21.10 -1.64 -5.82
N HIS A 142 -20.61 -0.41 -5.80
CA HIS A 142 -20.61 0.49 -6.94
C HIS A 142 -19.17 0.85 -7.33
N MET A 143 -18.77 0.54 -8.57
CA MET A 143 -17.45 0.92 -9.08
C MET A 143 -17.46 2.33 -9.63
N LEU A 144 -16.66 3.20 -9.04
CA LEU A 144 -16.52 4.60 -9.46
C LEU A 144 -15.74 4.67 -10.78
N ASN A 145 -16.16 5.58 -11.65
CA ASN A 145 -15.47 5.85 -12.90
C ASN A 145 -15.79 7.28 -13.41
N ARG A 146 -14.86 7.86 -14.15
CA ARG A 146 -15.00 9.23 -14.70
C ARG A 146 -15.97 9.38 -15.86
N GLN A 147 -16.65 8.32 -16.29
CA GLN A 147 -17.75 8.42 -17.25
C GLN A 147 -19.05 8.86 -16.57
N ALA A 148 -19.21 8.55 -15.30
CA ALA A 148 -20.33 8.99 -14.47
C ALA A 148 -19.75 9.68 -13.21
N PRO A 149 -19.31 10.96 -13.32
CA PRO A 149 -18.51 11.65 -12.30
C PRO A 149 -19.37 12.15 -11.12
N ALA A 150 -20.27 11.31 -10.62
CA ALA A 150 -21.08 11.59 -9.45
C ALA A 150 -21.00 10.41 -8.50
N LEU A 151 -20.91 10.69 -7.21
CA LEU A 151 -21.10 9.66 -6.20
C LEU A 151 -22.54 9.16 -6.27
N GLY A 152 -22.71 7.83 -6.21
CA GLY A 152 -24.02 7.21 -6.18
C GLY A 152 -24.73 7.45 -4.84
N PRO A 153 -26.00 7.02 -4.71
CA PRO A 153 -26.69 7.06 -3.42
C PRO A 153 -26.00 6.13 -2.40
N ASP A 154 -25.92 6.58 -1.16
CA ASP A 154 -25.12 6.04 -0.05
C ASP A 154 -25.51 4.63 0.46
N ALA A 155 -26.27 3.87 -0.31
CA ALA A 155 -26.77 2.57 0.15
C ALA A 155 -25.77 1.42 0.03
N LYS A 156 -24.59 1.62 -0.58
CA LYS A 156 -23.58 0.57 -0.85
C LYS A 156 -22.18 1.15 -0.91
N PRO A 157 -21.15 0.34 -0.58
CA PRO A 157 -19.77 0.76 -0.75
C PRO A 157 -19.48 1.18 -2.20
N GLN A 158 -18.85 2.34 -2.36
CA GLN A 158 -18.45 2.91 -3.64
C GLN A 158 -16.92 2.88 -3.74
N LEU A 159 -16.38 2.15 -4.71
CA LEU A 159 -14.94 1.88 -4.80
C LEU A 159 -14.37 2.37 -6.13
N ALA A 160 -13.28 3.14 -6.09
CA ALA A 160 -12.38 3.31 -7.23
C ALA A 160 -11.40 2.13 -7.29
N LEU A 161 -10.79 1.88 -8.46
CA LEU A 161 -9.74 0.86 -8.60
C LEU A 161 -8.35 1.49 -8.54
N SER A 162 -7.38 0.73 -8.05
CA SER A 162 -5.97 1.03 -8.22
C SER A 162 -5.17 -0.24 -8.54
N LEU A 163 -3.99 -0.05 -9.13
CA LEU A 163 -3.04 -1.12 -9.36
C LEU A 163 -1.87 -0.99 -8.38
N GLU A 164 -1.73 -1.93 -7.47
CA GLU A 164 -0.60 -1.99 -6.57
C GLU A 164 0.49 -2.89 -7.14
N GLY A 165 1.59 -2.24 -7.53
CA GLY A 165 2.72 -2.85 -8.18
C GLY A 165 2.63 -2.87 -9.71
N GLY A 166 3.52 -2.13 -10.36
CA GLY A 166 3.62 -2.06 -11.82
C GLY A 166 3.87 -3.41 -12.51
N HIS A 167 4.22 -4.45 -11.73
CA HIS A 167 4.29 -5.83 -12.23
C HIS A 167 2.94 -6.34 -12.77
N GLY A 168 1.82 -5.81 -12.29
CA GLY A 168 0.50 -6.09 -12.85
C GLY A 168 0.34 -5.68 -14.33
N LEU A 169 1.24 -4.85 -14.87
CA LEU A 169 1.29 -4.52 -16.29
C LEU A 169 2.10 -5.53 -17.11
N CYS A 170 2.77 -6.50 -16.47
CA CYS A 170 3.65 -7.47 -17.12
C CYS A 170 2.85 -8.59 -17.78
N ARG A 171 2.94 -8.69 -19.11
CA ARG A 171 2.25 -9.69 -19.94
C ARG A 171 3.13 -10.89 -20.32
N THR A 172 4.29 -11.03 -19.71
CA THR A 172 5.13 -12.22 -19.81
C THR A 172 4.86 -13.17 -18.65
N MET A 173 5.19 -14.45 -18.82
CA MET A 173 5.05 -15.44 -17.76
C MET A 173 5.92 -15.09 -16.57
N VAL A 174 5.42 -15.26 -15.36
CA VAL A 174 6.16 -15.01 -14.12
C VAL A 174 7.48 -15.79 -14.12
N GLY A 175 8.60 -15.09 -13.84
CA GLY A 175 9.95 -15.66 -13.87
C GLY A 175 10.50 -15.98 -15.27
N ASN A 176 9.83 -15.55 -16.33
CA ASN A 176 10.31 -15.74 -17.70
C ASN A 176 10.02 -14.53 -18.61
N PRO A 177 10.88 -13.48 -18.59
CA PRO A 177 10.67 -12.23 -19.32
C PRO A 177 10.66 -12.39 -20.84
N SER A 178 11.15 -13.51 -21.36
CA SER A 178 11.17 -13.79 -22.80
C SER A 178 9.93 -14.54 -23.30
N ARG A 179 9.06 -15.04 -22.41
CA ARG A 179 7.89 -15.83 -22.77
C ARG A 179 6.61 -15.04 -22.61
N PRO A 180 5.94 -14.64 -23.72
CA PRO A 180 4.63 -14.02 -23.64
C PRO A 180 3.59 -14.97 -23.04
N ASP A 181 2.65 -14.42 -22.29
CA ASP A 181 1.47 -15.17 -21.84
C ASP A 181 0.46 -15.27 -22.97
N THR A 182 0.52 -16.37 -23.71
CA THR A 182 -0.43 -16.67 -24.79
C THR A 182 -1.71 -17.36 -24.28
N SER A 183 -1.77 -17.71 -22.99
CA SER A 183 -2.94 -18.34 -22.36
C SER A 183 -4.01 -17.34 -21.95
N LEU A 184 -3.83 -16.05 -22.21
CA LEU A 184 -4.83 -14.99 -22.10
C LEU A 184 -5.98 -15.18 -23.09
N THR A 185 -6.44 -16.42 -23.27
CA THR A 185 -7.68 -16.71 -24.00
C THR A 185 -8.84 -16.54 -23.03
N VAL A 186 -9.64 -15.53 -23.25
CA VAL A 186 -10.96 -15.42 -22.62
C VAL A 186 -11.81 -16.54 -23.15
N THR A 187 -12.25 -17.41 -22.27
CA THR A 187 -13.39 -18.24 -22.58
C THR A 187 -14.62 -17.34 -22.66
N THR A 188 -15.52 -17.59 -23.59
CA THR A 188 -16.78 -16.85 -23.79
C THR A 188 -17.70 -16.79 -22.56
N ALA A 189 -17.29 -17.42 -21.46
CA ALA A 189 -17.98 -17.41 -20.16
C ALA A 189 -17.57 -16.23 -19.25
N ASP A 190 -16.53 -15.47 -19.62
CA ASP A 190 -16.04 -14.37 -18.82
C ASP A 190 -16.70 -13.07 -19.25
N SER A 191 -17.22 -12.33 -18.28
CA SER A 191 -17.85 -11.03 -18.52
C SER A 191 -16.88 -9.92 -18.96
N LEU A 192 -15.58 -10.20 -18.96
CA LEU A 192 -14.55 -9.30 -19.47
C LEU A 192 -14.43 -9.43 -20.98
N SER A 193 -14.44 -8.28 -21.66
CA SER A 193 -14.33 -8.25 -23.11
C SER A 193 -12.95 -8.70 -23.60
N THR A 194 -12.88 -9.13 -24.85
CA THR A 194 -11.63 -9.42 -25.56
C THR A 194 -10.66 -8.24 -25.59
N ASP A 195 -11.12 -7.02 -25.28
CA ASP A 195 -10.32 -5.80 -25.25
C ASP A 195 -9.13 -5.87 -24.28
N PHE A 196 -9.30 -6.57 -23.13
CA PHE A 196 -8.20 -6.78 -22.18
C PHE A 196 -7.07 -7.65 -22.74
N LEU A 197 -7.32 -8.39 -23.77
CA LEU A 197 -6.46 -9.45 -24.27
C LEU A 197 -5.85 -9.14 -25.63
N SER A 198 -6.43 -8.17 -26.35
CA SER A 198 -5.94 -7.79 -27.67
C SER A 198 -4.57 -7.11 -27.59
N GLY A 199 -3.65 -7.56 -28.39
CA GLY A 199 -2.37 -6.90 -28.62
C GLY A 199 -1.36 -7.06 -27.48
N PHE A 200 -0.73 -8.26 -27.41
CA PHE A 200 0.45 -8.45 -26.57
C PHE A 200 1.48 -7.33 -26.82
N THR A 201 1.95 -6.73 -25.74
CA THR A 201 3.09 -5.81 -25.76
C THR A 201 3.98 -6.03 -24.54
N PRO A 202 5.30 -6.15 -24.72
CA PRO A 202 6.25 -6.20 -23.61
C PRO A 202 6.47 -4.82 -22.98
N ASP A 203 5.92 -3.75 -23.57
CA ASP A 203 6.06 -2.37 -23.09
C ASP A 203 5.00 -2.07 -22.01
N PRO A 204 5.42 -1.79 -20.75
CA PRO A 204 4.51 -1.52 -19.65
C PRO A 204 3.71 -0.24 -19.83
N ALA A 205 4.28 0.80 -20.43
CA ALA A 205 3.58 2.05 -20.69
C ALA A 205 2.41 1.84 -21.67
N ARG A 206 2.66 1.10 -22.74
CA ARG A 206 1.61 0.71 -23.70
C ARG A 206 0.60 -0.25 -23.07
N SER A 207 1.08 -1.16 -22.20
CA SER A 207 0.17 -2.06 -21.46
C SER A 207 -0.80 -1.27 -20.58
N LEU A 208 -0.33 -0.21 -19.88
CA LEU A 208 -1.17 0.68 -19.09
C LEU A 208 -2.22 1.41 -19.96
N GLN A 209 -1.84 1.94 -21.12
CA GLN A 209 -2.75 2.60 -22.03
C GLN A 209 -3.86 1.66 -22.53
N GLN A 210 -3.49 0.44 -22.92
CA GLN A 210 -4.45 -0.59 -23.36
C GLN A 210 -5.38 -1.01 -22.22
N LEU A 211 -4.83 -1.22 -21.02
CA LEU A 211 -5.58 -1.58 -19.83
C LEU A 211 -6.62 -0.51 -19.50
N GLN A 212 -6.22 0.75 -19.44
CA GLN A 212 -7.13 1.86 -19.10
C GLN A 212 -8.25 2.01 -20.14
N GLN A 213 -7.93 1.84 -21.42
CA GLN A 213 -8.97 1.83 -22.46
C GLN A 213 -9.96 0.68 -22.28
N ALA A 214 -9.46 -0.51 -21.96
CA ALA A 214 -10.30 -1.70 -21.74
C ALA A 214 -11.20 -1.53 -20.50
N LEU A 215 -10.64 -1.01 -19.39
CA LEU A 215 -11.40 -0.65 -18.19
C LEU A 215 -12.50 0.36 -18.50
N TRP A 216 -12.14 1.43 -19.23
CA TRP A 216 -13.08 2.45 -19.64
C TRP A 216 -14.25 1.88 -20.41
N ASN A 217 -14.02 0.98 -21.37
CA ASN A 217 -15.07 0.30 -22.13
C ASN A 217 -16.03 -0.52 -21.24
N GLN A 218 -15.55 -0.98 -20.06
CA GLN A 218 -16.33 -1.73 -19.06
C GLN A 218 -16.93 -0.84 -17.96
N LYS A 219 -16.86 0.48 -18.08
CA LYS A 219 -17.27 1.46 -17.04
C LYS A 219 -16.50 1.27 -15.73
N LEU A 220 -15.23 0.89 -15.84
CA LEU A 220 -14.25 0.82 -14.76
C LEU A 220 -13.16 1.86 -15.04
N ASP A 221 -12.39 2.22 -14.00
CA ASP A 221 -11.38 3.27 -14.13
C ASP A 221 -10.30 3.12 -13.06
N LEU A 222 -9.03 3.37 -13.42
CA LEU A 222 -7.93 3.39 -12.45
C LEU A 222 -7.74 4.78 -11.86
N CYS A 223 -7.72 4.85 -10.54
CA CYS A 223 -7.39 6.07 -9.79
C CYS A 223 -5.88 6.28 -9.75
N TYR A 224 -5.14 5.27 -9.30
CA TYR A 224 -3.69 5.38 -9.17
C TYR A 224 -2.96 4.05 -9.46
N LEU A 225 -1.64 4.17 -9.60
CA LEU A 225 -0.70 3.09 -9.83
C LEU A 225 0.48 3.22 -8.85
N VAL A 226 0.81 2.14 -8.14
CA VAL A 226 2.06 1.96 -7.42
C VAL A 226 3.09 1.34 -8.37
N LEU A 227 4.22 2.02 -8.62
CA LEU A 227 5.19 1.56 -9.64
C LEU A 227 5.87 0.23 -9.29
N THR A 228 6.08 -0.04 -8.02
CA THR A 228 6.77 -1.23 -7.50
C THR A 228 6.09 -1.67 -6.22
N HIS A 229 6.36 -2.90 -5.75
CA HIS A 229 5.75 -3.39 -4.51
C HIS A 229 6.83 -3.95 -3.56
N LEU A 230 6.75 -5.19 -3.12
CA LEU A 230 7.63 -5.75 -2.08
C LEU A 230 8.82 -6.54 -2.63
N SER A 231 8.90 -6.75 -3.94
CA SER A 231 10.01 -7.45 -4.58
C SER A 231 10.49 -6.79 -5.85
N HIS A 232 11.74 -7.06 -6.20
CA HIS A 232 12.22 -6.75 -7.55
C HIS A 232 11.70 -7.83 -8.52
N ILE A 233 11.08 -7.40 -9.60
CA ILE A 233 10.54 -8.26 -10.64
C ILE A 233 11.29 -7.96 -11.94
N ASP A 234 12.11 -8.91 -12.37
CA ASP A 234 13.03 -8.71 -13.50
C ASP A 234 12.31 -8.49 -14.84
N GLU A 235 11.12 -9.09 -14.99
CA GLU A 235 10.31 -8.98 -16.19
C GLU A 235 9.96 -7.53 -16.51
N GLN A 236 9.85 -6.70 -15.47
CA GLN A 236 9.37 -5.34 -15.64
C GLN A 236 9.87 -4.41 -14.54
N ARG A 237 11.18 -4.22 -14.44
CA ARG A 237 11.76 -3.25 -13.50
C ARG A 237 11.35 -1.83 -13.87
N LEU A 238 10.51 -1.22 -13.04
CA LEU A 238 10.10 0.18 -13.20
C LEU A 238 10.82 1.09 -12.23
N ALA A 239 10.96 0.67 -10.97
CA ALA A 239 11.66 1.41 -9.93
C ALA A 239 12.27 0.45 -8.90
N THR A 240 13.27 0.89 -8.17
CA THR A 240 13.76 0.21 -6.98
C THR A 240 12.71 0.34 -5.88
N HIS A 241 12.32 -0.79 -5.27
CA HIS A 241 11.41 -0.80 -4.14
C HIS A 241 12.14 -0.56 -2.81
N ALA A 242 11.43 -0.07 -1.80
CA ALA A 242 11.92 -0.06 -0.43
C ALA A 242 11.82 -1.45 0.20
N TYR A 243 12.70 -1.77 1.14
CA TYR A 243 12.58 -2.98 1.93
C TYR A 243 11.36 -2.91 2.84
N GLY A 244 10.46 -3.88 2.75
CA GLY A 244 9.18 -3.81 3.45
C GLY A 244 8.80 -5.05 4.26
N MET A 245 9.52 -6.19 4.12
CA MET A 245 9.03 -7.43 4.71
C MET A 245 10.16 -8.34 5.22
N LYS A 246 10.31 -8.41 6.56
CA LYS A 246 11.24 -9.34 7.23
C LYS A 246 10.77 -10.79 7.26
N MET A 247 9.46 -11.03 7.16
CA MET A 247 8.88 -12.37 7.36
C MET A 247 9.18 -13.34 6.22
N ILE A 248 9.60 -12.83 5.06
CA ILE A 248 9.88 -13.62 3.87
C ILE A 248 11.37 -13.55 3.58
N ASN A 249 12.03 -14.69 3.66
CA ASN A 249 13.45 -14.81 3.31
C ASN A 249 13.60 -15.24 1.85
N ASP A 250 13.12 -14.39 0.94
CA ASP A 250 13.29 -14.57 -0.50
C ASP A 250 14.26 -13.53 -1.05
N VAL A 251 15.15 -13.94 -1.95
CA VAL A 251 16.17 -13.05 -2.54
C VAL A 251 15.53 -11.83 -3.21
N SER A 252 14.34 -11.99 -3.79
CA SER A 252 13.64 -10.91 -4.49
C SER A 252 13.10 -9.82 -3.56
N SER A 253 12.95 -10.09 -2.26
CA SER A 253 12.49 -9.09 -1.28
C SER A 253 13.54 -8.03 -0.93
N TYR A 254 14.80 -8.27 -1.26
CA TYR A 254 15.86 -7.29 -1.01
C TYR A 254 15.92 -6.26 -2.14
N PRO A 255 16.03 -4.96 -1.83
CA PRO A 255 16.14 -3.92 -2.84
C PRO A 255 17.41 -4.08 -3.68
N ILE A 256 17.25 -4.02 -4.99
CA ILE A 256 18.37 -3.93 -5.94
C ILE A 256 18.10 -2.84 -6.96
N GLY A 257 19.14 -2.14 -7.40
CA GLY A 257 19.05 -1.08 -8.41
C GLY A 257 19.26 0.32 -7.83
N ASN A 258 18.93 1.36 -8.59
CA ASN A 258 19.23 2.75 -8.26
C ASN A 258 18.13 3.70 -8.76
N GLY A 259 17.07 3.85 -7.97
CA GLY A 259 15.98 4.76 -8.30
C GLY A 259 15.05 4.24 -9.39
N ILE A 260 14.51 5.15 -10.21
CA ILE A 260 13.57 4.83 -11.28
C ILE A 260 14.33 4.41 -12.54
N TYR A 261 13.92 3.30 -13.13
CA TYR A 261 14.47 2.81 -14.39
C TYR A 261 13.84 3.53 -15.60
N PRO A 262 14.49 3.48 -16.79
CA PRO A 262 13.94 4.12 -17.99
C PRO A 262 12.51 3.73 -18.33
N LYS A 263 12.12 2.45 -18.16
CA LYS A 263 10.74 1.99 -18.35
C LYS A 263 9.78 2.58 -17.30
N GLY A 264 10.25 2.85 -16.08
CA GLY A 264 9.46 3.51 -15.04
C GLY A 264 9.09 4.93 -15.42
N PHE A 265 10.03 5.71 -15.95
CA PHE A 265 9.75 7.05 -16.47
C PHE A 265 8.74 7.03 -17.63
N GLN A 266 8.85 6.06 -18.54
CA GLN A 266 7.86 5.88 -19.62
C GLN A 266 6.46 5.56 -19.09
N VAL A 267 6.36 4.76 -18.03
CA VAL A 267 5.07 4.48 -17.37
C VAL A 267 4.52 5.72 -16.68
N ILE A 268 5.35 6.53 -16.03
CA ILE A 268 4.93 7.81 -15.43
C ILE A 268 4.39 8.76 -16.50
N ASP A 269 5.10 8.92 -17.62
CA ASP A 269 4.64 9.74 -18.73
C ASP A 269 3.29 9.24 -19.28
N ALA A 270 3.20 7.91 -19.52
CA ALA A 270 1.97 7.29 -19.99
C ALA A 270 0.82 7.50 -18.99
N ALA A 271 1.05 7.35 -17.69
CA ALA A 271 0.03 7.51 -16.66
C ALA A 271 -0.50 8.95 -16.61
N TYR A 272 0.39 9.94 -16.59
CA TYR A 272 0.00 11.34 -16.45
C TYR A 272 -0.61 11.95 -17.72
N THR A 273 -0.25 11.45 -18.91
CA THR A 273 -0.76 11.96 -20.19
C THR A 273 -1.83 11.06 -20.82
N LEU A 274 -2.29 10.05 -20.08
CA LEU A 274 -3.18 9.01 -20.57
C LEU A 274 -4.48 9.60 -21.11
N LYS A 275 -4.90 9.10 -22.29
CA LYS A 275 -6.17 9.39 -22.91
C LYS A 275 -6.87 8.11 -23.31
N VAL A 276 -8.18 8.13 -23.26
CA VAL A 276 -9.05 7.05 -23.74
C VAL A 276 -9.87 7.53 -24.92
N LYS A 277 -10.22 6.62 -25.82
CA LYS A 277 -11.11 6.89 -26.96
C LYS A 277 -12.56 6.78 -26.52
N VAL A 278 -13.32 7.85 -26.73
CA VAL A 278 -14.76 7.90 -26.49
C VAL A 278 -15.43 8.40 -27.77
N ASN A 279 -16.20 7.56 -28.43
CA ASN A 279 -16.83 7.87 -29.72
C ASN A 279 -15.81 8.40 -30.76
N GLY A 280 -14.60 7.86 -30.77
CA GLY A 280 -13.53 8.24 -31.68
C GLY A 280 -12.69 9.46 -31.24
N ALA A 281 -13.12 10.23 -30.24
CA ALA A 281 -12.39 11.39 -29.71
C ALA A 281 -11.51 11.00 -28.50
N ASP A 282 -10.39 11.68 -28.34
CA ASP A 282 -9.52 11.54 -27.16
C ASP A 282 -10.11 12.26 -25.94
N LYS A 283 -10.28 11.53 -24.84
CA LYS A 283 -10.68 12.08 -23.56
C LYS A 283 -9.54 11.87 -22.55
N PRO A 284 -9.07 12.88 -21.81
CA PRO A 284 -8.09 12.70 -20.74
C PRO A 284 -8.60 11.73 -19.67
N ALA A 285 -7.74 10.80 -19.29
CA ALA A 285 -8.02 9.80 -18.25
C ALA A 285 -6.73 9.46 -17.48
N PRO A 286 -6.02 10.47 -16.91
CA PRO A 286 -4.74 10.24 -16.26
C PRO A 286 -4.89 9.30 -15.07
N VAL A 287 -3.79 8.58 -14.77
CA VAL A 287 -3.66 7.70 -13.60
C VAL A 287 -2.61 8.32 -12.70
N LEU A 288 -2.90 8.47 -11.41
CA LEU A 288 -1.95 9.05 -10.46
C LEU A 288 -0.82 8.07 -10.15
N ILE A 289 0.32 8.61 -9.76
CA ILE A 289 1.44 7.81 -9.26
C ILE A 289 1.47 7.90 -7.74
N ASP A 290 1.45 6.74 -7.12
CA ASP A 290 1.58 6.55 -5.69
C ASP A 290 3.05 6.31 -5.32
N ILE A 291 3.55 7.02 -4.31
CA ILE A 291 4.94 6.91 -3.86
C ILE A 291 5.18 5.74 -2.91
N LYS A 292 4.13 5.06 -2.45
CA LYS A 292 4.25 3.88 -1.59
C LYS A 292 5.09 2.80 -2.25
N HIS A 293 5.81 2.04 -1.45
CA HIS A 293 6.74 0.99 -1.83
C HIS A 293 7.97 1.42 -2.64
N MET A 294 8.02 2.64 -3.16
CA MET A 294 9.20 3.15 -3.82
C MET A 294 10.36 3.36 -2.82
N SER A 295 11.58 2.97 -3.20
CA SER A 295 12.76 3.34 -2.41
C SER A 295 12.87 4.86 -2.25
N LEU A 296 13.61 5.32 -1.26
CA LEU A 296 13.83 6.75 -1.07
C LEU A 296 14.40 7.42 -2.33
N LYS A 297 15.39 6.76 -2.99
CA LYS A 297 15.98 7.27 -4.23
C LYS A 297 14.95 7.34 -5.36
N SER A 298 14.10 6.32 -5.51
CA SER A 298 13.03 6.31 -6.51
C SER A 298 12.04 7.47 -6.30
N ARG A 299 11.69 7.81 -5.06
CA ARG A 299 10.84 8.97 -4.76
C ARG A 299 11.51 10.29 -5.13
N LEU A 300 12.77 10.46 -4.77
CA LEU A 300 13.53 11.67 -5.14
C LEU A 300 13.67 11.83 -6.66
N ASP A 301 13.86 10.73 -7.40
CA ASP A 301 13.87 10.74 -8.87
C ASP A 301 12.51 11.16 -9.44
N LEU A 302 11.41 10.64 -8.89
CA LEU A 302 10.05 11.03 -9.29
C LEU A 302 9.84 12.53 -9.11
N TYR A 303 10.24 13.11 -7.97
CA TYR A 303 10.06 14.53 -7.71
C TYR A 303 10.88 15.40 -8.67
N ALA A 304 12.12 15.01 -8.93
CA ALA A 304 12.98 15.70 -9.90
C ALA A 304 12.38 15.63 -11.31
N TYR A 305 11.94 14.45 -11.73
CA TYR A 305 11.35 14.22 -13.05
C TYR A 305 10.05 14.99 -13.25
N ARG A 306 9.17 15.00 -12.25
CA ARG A 306 7.93 15.79 -12.28
C ARG A 306 8.19 17.28 -12.47
N ARG A 307 9.18 17.83 -11.76
CA ARG A 307 9.58 19.25 -11.93
C ARG A 307 10.12 19.51 -13.34
N GLU A 308 10.99 18.64 -13.84
CA GLU A 308 11.56 18.73 -15.20
C GLU A 308 10.45 18.73 -16.27
N LYS A 309 9.47 17.84 -16.15
CA LYS A 309 8.36 17.69 -17.11
C LYS A 309 7.21 18.69 -16.91
N GLY A 310 7.18 19.42 -15.81
CA GLY A 310 6.08 20.32 -15.48
C GLY A 310 4.78 19.61 -15.14
N TYR A 311 4.82 18.38 -14.60
CA TYR A 311 3.63 17.64 -14.19
C TYR A 311 3.02 18.22 -12.92
N THR A 312 1.73 18.55 -12.97
CA THR A 312 0.97 19.19 -11.87
C THR A 312 -0.07 18.30 -11.21
N LEU A 313 -0.32 17.09 -11.75
CA LEU A 313 -1.25 16.15 -11.11
C LEU A 313 -0.83 15.83 -9.68
N PRO A 314 -1.77 15.58 -8.76
CA PRO A 314 -1.44 15.26 -7.37
C PRO A 314 -0.50 14.05 -7.25
N LEU A 315 0.45 14.13 -6.32
CA LEU A 315 1.15 12.98 -5.76
C LEU A 315 0.31 12.40 -4.63
N ILE A 316 0.39 11.11 -4.45
CA ILE A 316 -0.28 10.44 -3.34
C ILE A 316 0.65 9.47 -2.62
N ALA A 317 0.33 9.22 -1.35
CA ALA A 317 0.91 8.14 -0.55
C ALA A 317 -0.27 7.35 0.04
N SER A 318 -0.59 6.19 -0.51
CA SER A 318 -1.87 5.54 -0.26
C SER A 318 -1.99 4.92 1.13
N HIS A 319 -0.92 4.31 1.67
CA HIS A 319 -0.92 3.62 2.97
C HIS A 319 0.49 3.62 3.61
N VAL A 320 0.83 4.71 4.29
CA VAL A 320 2.19 4.95 4.82
C VAL A 320 2.19 5.21 6.33
N GLY A 321 3.34 5.01 6.96
CA GLY A 321 3.73 5.64 8.19
C GLY A 321 4.73 6.75 7.91
N VAL A 322 5.28 7.34 8.95
CA VAL A 322 6.33 8.36 8.86
C VAL A 322 7.62 7.86 9.52
N THR A 323 8.76 8.31 9.02
CA THR A 323 10.06 8.05 9.67
C THR A 323 10.31 8.99 10.85
N GLY A 324 9.63 10.14 10.87
CA GLY A 324 9.89 11.24 11.78
C GLY A 324 11.12 12.07 11.41
N TYR A 325 11.73 11.82 10.28
CA TYR A 325 12.97 12.45 9.84
C TYR A 325 12.84 13.17 8.50
N SER A 326 13.58 14.25 8.33
CA SER A 326 14.01 14.70 7.01
C SER A 326 15.03 13.73 6.42
N VAL A 327 15.23 13.74 5.11
CA VAL A 327 16.28 12.95 4.45
C VAL A 327 17.66 13.24 5.04
N GLY A 328 17.93 14.51 5.39
CA GLY A 328 19.20 14.93 6.02
C GLY A 328 19.38 14.33 7.41
N ASP A 329 18.36 14.42 8.25
CA ASP A 329 18.40 13.89 9.62
C ASP A 329 18.41 12.36 9.65
N TRP A 330 17.67 11.72 8.74
CA TRP A 330 17.69 10.26 8.56
C TRP A 330 19.11 9.76 8.21
N LYS A 331 19.80 10.47 7.31
CA LYS A 331 21.20 10.18 6.99
C LYS A 331 22.12 10.35 8.20
N ALA A 332 21.89 11.39 9.02
CA ALA A 332 22.67 11.65 10.21
C ALA A 332 22.40 10.62 11.32
N ALA A 333 21.19 10.07 11.36
CA ALA A 333 20.77 9.05 12.32
C ALA A 333 21.21 7.61 11.94
N LEU A 334 21.93 7.42 10.81
CA LEU A 334 22.50 6.14 10.43
C LEU A 334 23.54 5.68 11.46
N ASP A 335 23.20 4.66 12.23
CA ASP A 335 24.02 4.06 13.27
C ASP A 335 25.00 3.05 12.67
N GLU A 336 24.47 1.97 12.10
CA GLU A 336 25.26 0.88 11.53
C GLU A 336 24.99 0.70 10.03
N SER A 337 26.01 0.19 9.34
CA SER A 337 25.90 -0.23 7.95
C SER A 337 26.81 -1.42 7.67
N THR A 338 26.22 -2.53 7.22
CA THR A 338 26.95 -3.79 6.98
C THR A 338 26.81 -4.20 5.52
N PRO A 339 27.91 -4.27 4.75
CA PRO A 339 27.86 -4.75 3.39
C PRO A 339 27.59 -6.25 3.33
N MET A 340 26.70 -6.65 2.42
CA MET A 340 26.30 -8.04 2.21
C MET A 340 26.22 -8.36 0.72
N ARG A 341 26.18 -9.65 0.38
CA ARG A 341 25.85 -10.11 -0.96
C ARG A 341 24.69 -11.07 -0.91
N LEU A 342 23.77 -10.91 -1.83
CA LEU A 342 22.71 -11.89 -2.05
C LEU A 342 23.30 -13.18 -2.65
N PRO A 343 22.60 -14.33 -2.52
CA PRO A 343 23.01 -15.58 -3.19
C PRO A 343 23.13 -15.42 -4.71
N SER A 344 22.40 -14.49 -5.32
CA SER A 344 22.48 -14.10 -6.74
C SER A 344 23.73 -13.30 -7.09
N GLY A 345 24.48 -12.84 -6.10
CA GLY A 345 25.71 -12.08 -6.26
C GLY A 345 25.58 -10.57 -6.13
N GLU A 346 24.36 -10.02 -6.15
CA GLU A 346 24.13 -8.58 -6.03
C GLU A 346 24.57 -8.06 -4.65
N PRO A 347 25.28 -6.93 -4.62
CA PRO A 347 25.65 -6.27 -3.38
C PRO A 347 24.46 -5.50 -2.80
N ILE A 348 24.21 -5.70 -1.50
CA ILE A 348 23.25 -4.95 -0.71
C ILE A 348 23.93 -4.44 0.57
N VAL A 349 23.32 -3.46 1.22
CA VAL A 349 23.80 -2.97 2.51
C VAL A 349 22.65 -3.09 3.52
N LYS A 350 22.91 -3.83 4.59
CA LYS A 350 22.05 -3.82 5.77
C LYS A 350 22.36 -2.53 6.53
N ILE A 351 21.34 -1.75 6.85
CA ILE A 351 21.47 -0.51 7.60
C ILE A 351 20.64 -0.55 8.87
N LYS A 352 21.08 0.17 9.86
CA LYS A 352 20.35 0.43 11.09
C LYS A 352 20.32 1.94 11.30
N VAL A 353 19.12 2.49 11.33
CA VAL A 353 18.87 3.90 11.61
C VAL A 353 18.24 4.01 12.98
N THR A 354 18.81 4.85 13.83
CA THR A 354 18.27 5.10 15.16
C THR A 354 16.84 5.62 15.03
N ARG A 355 15.89 4.99 15.71
CA ARG A 355 14.48 5.41 15.67
C ARG A 355 14.29 6.71 16.42
N LYS A 356 13.58 7.65 15.81
CA LYS A 356 13.21 8.90 16.45
C LYS A 356 12.04 8.68 17.42
N ARG A 357 12.15 9.20 18.62
CA ARG A 357 11.08 9.17 19.60
C ARG A 357 9.93 10.05 19.16
N ALA A 358 8.72 9.49 19.17
CA ALA A 358 7.47 10.19 18.84
C ALA A 358 6.81 10.78 20.08
N GLY A 359 6.94 10.12 21.22
CA GLY A 359 6.37 10.55 22.49
C GLY A 359 6.61 9.53 23.61
N PHE A 360 6.27 9.93 24.84
CA PHE A 360 6.40 9.13 26.05
C PHE A 360 5.05 9.00 26.75
N TRP A 361 4.69 7.78 27.17
CA TRP A 361 3.45 7.54 27.88
C TRP A 361 3.71 7.21 29.35
N GLY A 362 3.38 8.17 30.22
CA GLY A 362 3.00 8.15 31.62
C GLY A 362 3.68 7.21 32.61
N SER A 363 3.44 7.49 33.90
CA SER A 363 4.10 6.91 35.07
C SER A 363 3.80 5.45 35.39
N PHE A 364 2.81 4.82 34.73
CA PHE A 364 2.42 3.43 35.01
C PHE A 364 3.02 2.38 34.08
N VAL A 365 3.46 2.75 32.90
CA VAL A 365 3.97 1.84 31.86
C VAL A 365 5.12 2.48 31.09
N ASN A 366 6.07 3.16 31.68
CA ASN A 366 7.27 3.74 31.02
C ASN A 366 7.47 3.29 29.56
N ARG A 367 6.50 3.57 28.67
CA ARG A 367 6.53 3.14 27.28
C ARG A 367 6.90 4.31 26.40
N GLU A 368 7.92 4.12 25.62
CA GLU A 368 8.39 5.04 24.62
C GLU A 368 7.79 4.67 23.26
N PHE A 369 7.20 5.66 22.58
CA PHE A 369 6.75 5.51 21.21
C PHE A 369 7.83 6.02 20.28
N THR A 370 8.23 5.18 19.33
CA THR A 370 9.17 5.54 18.27
C THR A 370 8.53 5.38 16.90
N TYR A 371 8.96 6.17 15.93
CA TYR A 371 8.61 5.95 14.55
C TYR A 371 9.38 4.75 13.98
N ASN A 372 8.84 4.12 12.95
CA ASN A 372 9.59 3.16 12.16
C ASN A 372 10.48 3.92 11.15
N ALA A 373 11.79 3.93 11.37
CA ALA A 373 12.76 4.69 10.59
C ALA A 373 13.08 4.08 9.21
N TRP A 374 12.45 2.97 8.83
CA TRP A 374 12.66 2.36 7.51
C TRP A 374 12.19 3.26 6.38
N SER A 375 12.96 3.28 5.29
CA SER A 375 12.70 4.14 4.14
C SER A 375 11.44 3.78 3.34
N ILE A 376 10.74 2.69 3.66
CA ILE A 376 9.41 2.40 3.14
C ILE A 376 8.36 3.40 3.64
N ASN A 377 8.63 4.05 4.78
CA ASN A 377 7.83 5.15 5.33
C ASN A 377 8.25 6.48 4.71
N VAL A 378 7.36 7.46 4.80
CA VAL A 378 7.61 8.77 4.22
C VAL A 378 8.53 9.62 5.10
N MET A 379 9.41 10.36 4.44
CA MET A 379 10.25 11.40 5.00
C MET A 379 9.49 12.75 4.99
N ASP A 380 10.02 13.75 5.67
CA ASP A 380 9.43 15.10 5.69
C ASP A 380 9.31 15.69 4.27
N GLU A 381 10.29 15.43 3.40
CA GLU A 381 10.27 15.89 2.00
C GLU A 381 9.19 15.19 1.17
N ASP A 382 8.84 13.95 1.48
CA ASP A 382 7.74 13.23 0.85
C ASP A 382 6.39 13.85 1.24
N ILE A 383 6.21 14.15 2.54
CA ILE A 383 5.02 14.83 3.06
C ILE A 383 4.86 16.19 2.36
N GLU A 384 5.93 16.99 2.33
CA GLU A 384 5.94 18.28 1.65
C GLU A 384 5.56 18.15 0.15
N ALA A 385 6.13 17.19 -0.56
CA ALA A 385 5.86 16.97 -1.99
C ALA A 385 4.39 16.60 -2.24
N VAL A 386 3.80 15.72 -1.41
CA VAL A 386 2.39 15.33 -1.53
C VAL A 386 1.48 16.53 -1.26
N LEU A 387 1.69 17.26 -0.16
CA LEU A 387 0.87 18.41 0.21
C LEU A 387 0.95 19.52 -0.85
N ASN A 388 2.16 19.88 -1.29
CA ASN A 388 2.37 20.93 -2.31
C ASN A 388 1.74 20.58 -3.66
N SER A 389 1.58 19.30 -3.98
CA SER A 389 0.86 18.85 -5.18
C SER A 389 -0.66 18.78 -5.02
N ASN A 390 -1.23 19.21 -3.89
CA ASN A 390 -2.62 18.99 -3.51
C ASN A 390 -3.02 17.50 -3.51
N GLY A 391 -2.10 16.64 -3.08
CA GLY A 391 -2.28 15.21 -2.97
C GLY A 391 -2.99 14.75 -1.70
N LEU A 392 -2.91 13.45 -1.41
CA LEU A 392 -3.52 12.83 -0.24
C LEU A 392 -2.56 11.80 0.37
N ILE A 393 -2.49 11.77 1.70
CA ILE A 393 -1.68 10.81 2.46
C ILE A 393 -2.63 9.91 3.25
N GLY A 394 -2.66 8.60 2.92
CA GLY A 394 -3.30 7.56 3.69
C GLY A 394 -2.35 7.02 4.75
N VAL A 395 -2.74 7.11 6.01
CA VAL A 395 -1.94 6.55 7.10
C VAL A 395 -2.32 5.08 7.27
N SER A 396 -1.33 4.19 7.18
CA SER A 396 -1.52 2.75 7.30
C SER A 396 -2.05 2.36 8.68
N LEU A 397 -2.79 1.26 8.75
CA LEU A 397 -3.19 0.62 10.00
C LEU A 397 -2.27 -0.56 10.37
N ASP A 398 -1.19 -0.81 9.62
CA ASP A 398 -0.18 -1.78 10.01
C ASP A 398 0.68 -1.25 11.18
N ALA A 399 0.58 -1.92 12.32
CA ALA A 399 1.29 -1.52 13.53
C ALA A 399 2.82 -1.46 13.33
N ARG A 400 3.39 -2.33 12.47
CA ARG A 400 4.82 -2.34 12.15
C ARG A 400 5.23 -1.08 11.37
N ILE A 401 4.41 -0.68 10.39
CA ILE A 401 4.60 0.55 9.61
C ILE A 401 4.52 1.78 10.53
N LEU A 402 3.61 1.76 11.50
CA LEU A 402 3.42 2.84 12.48
C LEU A 402 4.54 2.91 13.55
N GLY A 403 5.42 1.92 13.62
CA GLY A 403 6.53 1.91 14.58
C GLY A 403 6.20 1.31 15.94
N TRP A 404 5.01 0.72 16.11
CA TRP A 404 4.64 0.07 17.36
C TRP A 404 5.32 -1.29 17.52
N HIS A 405 6.08 -1.45 18.59
CA HIS A 405 6.72 -2.71 18.99
C HIS A 405 6.68 -2.84 20.51
N ASP A 406 6.39 -4.01 21.04
CA ASP A 406 6.43 -4.28 22.48
C ASP A 406 7.86 -4.25 23.02
N THR A 407 8.76 -4.84 22.26
CA THR A 407 10.20 -4.80 22.50
C THR A 407 10.88 -4.60 21.15
N VAL A 408 11.54 -3.46 20.95
CA VAL A 408 12.37 -3.25 19.76
C VAL A 408 13.67 -4.02 19.97
N THR A 409 13.81 -5.15 19.30
CA THR A 409 15.09 -5.86 19.24
C THR A 409 16.02 -5.16 18.25
N ASP A 410 17.33 -5.36 18.40
CA ASP A 410 18.31 -4.78 17.45
C ASP A 410 18.01 -5.18 16.00
N ASP A 411 17.60 -6.44 15.79
CA ASP A 411 17.25 -6.96 14.46
C ASP A 411 16.01 -6.29 13.84
N GLU A 412 15.08 -5.75 14.64
CA GLU A 412 13.88 -5.07 14.15
C GLU A 412 14.14 -3.67 13.62
N GLN A 413 15.31 -3.12 13.90
CA GLN A 413 15.76 -1.85 13.34
C GLN A 413 16.45 -2.01 11.99
N ASP A 414 16.82 -3.24 11.61
CA ASP A 414 17.54 -3.50 10.38
C ASP A 414 16.66 -3.28 9.14
N GLU A 415 17.13 -2.46 8.24
CA GLU A 415 16.62 -2.25 6.90
C GLU A 415 17.68 -2.67 5.88
N TYR A 416 17.25 -2.98 4.66
CA TYR A 416 18.16 -3.29 3.57
C TYR A 416 18.00 -2.29 2.43
N GLN A 417 19.14 -1.85 1.87
CA GLN A 417 19.21 -0.99 0.70
C GLN A 417 20.07 -1.65 -0.38
N SER A 418 19.78 -1.32 -1.64
CA SER A 418 20.73 -1.65 -2.71
C SER A 418 22.07 -0.95 -2.46
N ALA A 419 23.17 -1.61 -2.82
CA ALA A 419 24.48 -1.00 -2.68
C ALA A 419 24.63 0.31 -3.49
N GLU A 420 23.94 0.42 -4.62
CA GLU A 420 23.96 1.60 -5.48
C GLU A 420 23.27 2.79 -4.82
N GLU A 421 22.08 2.59 -4.21
CA GLU A 421 21.39 3.64 -3.46
C GLU A 421 22.14 4.00 -2.18
N PHE A 422 22.66 3.02 -1.45
CA PHE A 422 23.51 3.29 -0.29
C PHE A 422 24.72 4.16 -0.66
N ARG A 423 25.40 3.84 -1.77
CA ARG A 423 26.51 4.67 -2.30
C ARG A 423 26.05 6.09 -2.63
N PHE A 424 24.82 6.27 -3.14
CA PHE A 424 24.28 7.60 -3.43
C PHE A 424 24.07 8.43 -2.16
N PHE A 425 23.48 7.82 -1.11
CA PHE A 425 23.21 8.54 0.14
C PHE A 425 24.45 8.70 1.05
N PHE A 426 25.34 7.69 1.05
CA PHE A 426 26.48 7.60 1.97
C PHE A 426 27.80 7.29 1.23
N PRO A 427 28.26 8.15 0.33
CA PRO A 427 29.41 7.86 -0.55
C PRO A 427 30.72 7.60 0.23
N GLU A 428 30.94 8.30 1.35
CA GLU A 428 32.15 8.13 2.17
C GLU A 428 32.15 6.78 2.92
N ARG A 429 31.04 6.41 3.53
CA ARG A 429 30.92 5.11 4.18
C ARG A 429 31.04 3.96 3.16
N PHE A 430 30.43 4.10 2.00
CA PHE A 430 30.50 3.11 0.94
C PHE A 430 31.92 2.83 0.46
N ARG A 431 32.78 3.86 0.33
CA ARG A 431 34.19 3.70 -0.09
C ARG A 431 35.02 2.85 0.89
N GLN A 432 34.59 2.74 2.13
CA GLN A 432 35.28 1.97 3.17
C GLN A 432 34.75 0.55 3.33
N MET A 433 33.72 0.17 2.56
CA MET A 433 33.07 -1.13 2.67
C MET A 433 33.77 -2.21 1.82
N ALA A 434 33.96 -3.38 2.44
CA ALA A 434 34.35 -4.60 1.76
C ALA A 434 33.17 -5.57 1.78
N PHE A 435 32.64 -5.94 0.61
CA PHE A 435 31.51 -6.85 0.51
C PHE A 435 31.95 -8.31 0.68
N PRO A 436 31.37 -9.06 1.65
CA PRO A 436 31.73 -10.45 1.91
C PRO A 436 31.19 -11.42 0.85
N ALA A 437 31.57 -12.70 0.95
CA ALA A 437 30.93 -13.79 0.20
C ALA A 437 29.49 -14.06 0.74
N PRO A 438 28.57 -14.67 -0.06
CA PRO A 438 27.16 -14.84 0.33
C PRO A 438 26.94 -15.81 1.51
N GLU A 439 26.07 -15.46 2.45
CA GLU A 439 25.65 -16.31 3.59
C GLU A 439 24.14 -16.27 3.82
N SER A 440 23.56 -17.32 4.49
CA SER A 440 22.11 -17.46 4.76
C SER A 440 21.77 -17.44 6.26
N LYS A 441 20.68 -16.78 6.71
CA LYS A 441 20.18 -16.76 8.12
C LYS A 441 18.66 -16.61 8.29
N ALA A 442 18.14 -16.98 9.47
CA ALA A 442 16.72 -17.13 9.88
C ALA A 442 16.25 -16.11 10.98
N PHE A 443 14.94 -15.96 11.23
CA PHE A 443 14.26 -14.82 11.88
C PHE A 443 13.44 -15.08 13.17
N PRO A 444 12.99 -14.00 13.87
CA PRO A 444 12.22 -14.00 15.13
C PRO A 444 10.86 -13.24 15.15
N THR A 445 10.26 -13.03 16.20
CA THR A 445 9.10 -12.99 17.06
C THR A 445 8.22 -11.71 17.13
N ARG A 446 7.12 -11.73 17.87
CA ARG A 446 5.80 -11.12 18.14
C ARG A 446 5.76 -9.63 18.55
N GLN A 447 4.61 -8.92 18.29
CA GLN A 447 4.39 -7.50 18.65
C GLN A 447 2.94 -7.19 19.10
N GLU A 448 2.75 -6.21 20.02
CA GLU A 448 1.48 -5.59 20.38
C GLU A 448 1.21 -4.28 19.61
N ARG A 449 -0.06 -3.90 19.48
CA ARG A 449 -0.58 -2.85 18.60
C ARG A 449 -1.35 -1.80 19.37
N HIS A 450 -1.12 -0.52 19.11
CA HIS A 450 -1.80 0.55 19.83
C HIS A 450 -2.20 1.73 18.91
N PRO A 451 -3.43 2.27 19.05
CA PRO A 451 -3.89 3.42 18.24
C PRO A 451 -3.05 4.70 18.42
N LEU A 452 -2.32 4.84 19.51
CA LEU A 452 -1.40 5.97 19.69
C LEU A 452 -0.32 6.06 18.62
N ALA A 453 0.19 4.93 18.11
CA ALA A 453 1.15 4.94 17.02
C ALA A 453 0.56 5.58 15.75
N LEU A 454 -0.70 5.29 15.43
CA LEU A 454 -1.42 5.94 14.34
C LEU A 454 -1.54 7.45 14.58
N CYS A 455 -1.93 7.87 15.80
CA CYS A 455 -2.03 9.29 16.16
C CYS A 455 -0.71 10.03 16.00
N PHE A 456 0.43 9.47 16.44
CA PHE A 456 1.73 10.08 16.27
C PHE A 456 2.12 10.26 14.80
N ASN A 457 1.81 9.27 13.93
CA ASN A 457 2.06 9.40 12.50
C ASN A 457 1.22 10.54 11.88
N ILE A 458 -0.07 10.62 12.21
CA ILE A 458 -0.95 11.72 11.76
C ILE A 458 -0.40 13.08 12.22
N LEU A 459 -0.06 13.21 13.51
CA LEU A 459 0.45 14.48 14.08
C LEU A 459 1.77 14.91 13.46
N HIS A 460 2.65 13.97 13.13
CA HIS A 460 3.90 14.30 12.43
C HIS A 460 3.64 14.87 11.03
N ILE A 461 2.74 14.25 10.26
CA ILE A 461 2.34 14.77 8.94
C ILE A 461 1.80 16.20 9.07
N VAL A 462 0.95 16.44 10.07
CA VAL A 462 0.40 17.78 10.34
C VAL A 462 1.50 18.78 10.70
N SER A 463 2.40 18.41 11.60
CA SER A 463 3.52 19.26 12.02
C SER A 463 4.42 19.66 10.86
N VAL A 464 4.80 18.69 10.03
CA VAL A 464 5.62 18.94 8.82
C VAL A 464 4.88 19.84 7.84
N GLY A 465 3.60 19.55 7.59
CA GLY A 465 2.78 20.35 6.67
C GLY A 465 2.68 21.81 7.10
N LEU A 466 2.46 22.08 8.39
CA LEU A 466 2.39 23.44 8.93
C LEU A 466 3.73 24.19 8.87
N ILE A 467 4.86 23.49 8.96
CA ILE A 467 6.19 24.10 8.95
C ILE A 467 6.70 24.31 7.52
N ARG A 468 6.44 23.37 6.61
CA ARG A 468 7.08 23.32 5.28
C ARG A 468 6.19 23.75 4.12
N THR A 469 4.88 23.94 4.36
CA THR A 469 3.92 24.28 3.29
C THR A 469 2.98 25.39 3.75
N ASP A 470 2.29 26.01 2.78
CA ASP A 470 1.20 26.96 3.00
C ASP A 470 -0.19 26.27 2.98
N LYS A 471 -0.21 24.94 3.01
CA LYS A 471 -1.44 24.12 2.94
C LYS A 471 -1.97 23.81 4.33
N ASP A 472 -3.28 23.58 4.41
CA ASP A 472 -3.87 22.95 5.59
C ASP A 472 -3.57 21.44 5.56
N PRO A 473 -2.64 20.92 6.38
CA PRO A 473 -2.28 19.51 6.31
C PRO A 473 -3.43 18.58 6.70
N TRP A 474 -4.36 19.04 7.54
CA TRP A 474 -5.52 18.25 7.92
C TRP A 474 -6.45 17.91 6.74
N ALA A 475 -6.46 18.73 5.68
CA ALA A 475 -7.22 18.48 4.47
C ALA A 475 -6.57 17.44 3.53
N HIS A 476 -5.38 16.95 3.84
CA HIS A 476 -4.57 16.08 2.98
C HIS A 476 -4.25 14.71 3.59
N ILE A 477 -4.93 14.32 4.67
CA ILE A 477 -4.73 13.06 5.38
C ILE A 477 -6.01 12.22 5.31
N CYS A 478 -5.86 10.92 5.07
CA CYS A 478 -6.94 9.93 5.17
C CYS A 478 -6.40 8.60 5.71
N ILE A 479 -7.25 7.60 5.85
CA ILE A 479 -6.83 6.22 6.13
C ILE A 479 -6.59 5.50 4.81
N GLY A 480 -5.53 4.71 4.76
CA GLY A 480 -5.23 3.71 3.75
C GLY A 480 -4.82 2.45 4.49
N SER A 481 -5.77 1.59 4.78
CA SER A 481 -5.63 0.50 5.74
C SER A 481 -4.63 -0.56 5.31
N ASP A 482 -4.56 -0.82 4.03
CA ASP A 482 -3.90 -1.99 3.44
C ASP A 482 -4.55 -3.32 3.89
N TYR A 483 -5.82 -3.27 4.29
CA TYR A 483 -6.54 -4.47 4.69
C TYR A 483 -6.58 -5.50 3.57
N ASP A 484 -6.36 -6.75 3.95
CA ASP A 484 -6.15 -7.91 3.09
C ASP A 484 -4.84 -7.91 2.28
N GLY A 485 -4.00 -6.87 2.40
CA GLY A 485 -2.64 -6.80 1.87
C GLY A 485 -1.58 -7.50 2.75
N LEU A 486 -1.95 -8.53 3.52
CA LEU A 486 -1.07 -9.29 4.44
C LEU A 486 -0.51 -8.43 5.58
N ILE A 487 -1.31 -7.51 6.09
CA ILE A 487 -0.94 -6.59 7.16
C ILE A 487 -1.19 -7.16 8.56
N ASN A 488 -0.55 -6.52 9.54
CA ASN A 488 -0.78 -6.69 10.95
C ASN A 488 -1.54 -5.47 11.52
N PRO A 489 -2.88 -5.45 11.48
CA PRO A 489 -3.66 -4.25 11.76
C PRO A 489 -3.58 -3.81 13.23
N VAL A 490 -3.85 -2.55 13.50
CA VAL A 490 -3.96 -2.01 14.87
C VAL A 490 -5.05 -2.73 15.67
N ILE A 491 -4.82 -2.95 16.97
CA ILE A 491 -5.61 -3.87 17.80
C ILE A 491 -7.12 -3.55 17.85
N ASN A 492 -7.46 -2.28 17.79
CA ASN A 492 -8.84 -1.80 17.90
C ASN A 492 -9.47 -1.49 16.53
N CYS A 493 -8.81 -1.88 15.43
CA CYS A 493 -9.32 -1.79 14.08
C CYS A 493 -8.65 -2.86 13.24
N ARG A 494 -9.08 -4.12 13.38
CA ARG A 494 -8.47 -5.29 12.73
C ARG A 494 -9.03 -5.55 11.34
N ASP A 495 -10.19 -5.00 11.06
CA ASP A 495 -10.90 -5.11 9.79
C ASP A 495 -11.82 -3.89 9.60
N THR A 496 -12.41 -3.76 8.43
CA THR A 496 -13.28 -2.63 8.09
C THR A 496 -14.55 -2.53 8.93
N SER A 497 -15.04 -3.63 9.51
CA SER A 497 -16.22 -3.56 10.40
C SER A 497 -15.95 -2.77 11.69
N GLN A 498 -14.68 -2.57 12.04
CA GLN A 498 -14.24 -1.84 13.23
C GLN A 498 -13.87 -0.37 12.97
N LEU A 499 -14.12 0.18 11.78
CA LEU A 499 -13.90 1.61 11.50
C LEU A 499 -14.63 2.55 12.46
N PRO A 500 -15.86 2.26 12.93
CA PRO A 500 -16.50 3.08 13.97
C PRO A 500 -15.70 3.11 15.30
N VAL A 501 -15.07 1.98 15.66
CA VAL A 501 -14.21 1.90 16.86
C VAL A 501 -12.93 2.71 16.64
N LEU A 502 -12.40 2.74 15.42
CA LEU A 502 -11.27 3.59 15.07
C LEU A 502 -11.60 5.08 15.25
N GLU A 503 -12.79 5.53 14.86
CA GLU A 503 -13.25 6.90 15.09
C GLU A 503 -13.21 7.26 16.58
N GLU A 504 -13.77 6.42 17.44
CA GLU A 504 -13.77 6.62 18.90
C GLU A 504 -12.34 6.67 19.46
N ASN A 505 -11.45 5.79 18.96
CA ASN A 505 -10.06 5.78 19.39
C ASN A 505 -9.29 7.03 18.94
N LEU A 506 -9.49 7.52 17.72
CA LEU A 506 -8.86 8.77 17.27
C LEU A 506 -9.34 9.97 18.09
N ILE A 507 -10.64 10.09 18.35
CA ILE A 507 -11.19 11.15 19.20
C ILE A 507 -10.57 11.10 20.60
N ARG A 508 -10.39 9.91 21.16
CA ARG A 508 -9.83 9.70 22.50
C ARG A 508 -8.32 9.99 22.55
N TRP A 509 -7.56 9.48 21.59
CA TRP A 509 -6.10 9.41 21.69
C TRP A 509 -5.34 10.53 20.98
N LEU A 510 -5.91 11.22 19.98
CA LEU A 510 -5.26 12.36 19.33
C LEU A 510 -4.86 13.47 20.30
N PRO A 511 -5.73 13.93 21.25
CA PRO A 511 -5.34 14.96 22.23
C PRO A 511 -4.18 14.52 23.13
N VAL A 512 -4.18 13.26 23.50
CA VAL A 512 -3.17 12.66 24.37
C VAL A 512 -1.84 12.52 23.63
N ALA A 513 -1.88 12.01 22.39
CA ALA A 513 -0.70 11.90 21.54
C ALA A 513 -0.12 13.28 21.21
N GLU A 514 -0.97 14.31 20.98
CA GLU A 514 -0.50 15.68 20.73
C GLU A 514 0.28 16.25 21.91
N ALA A 515 -0.19 16.06 23.14
CA ALA A 515 0.53 16.50 24.31
C ALA A 515 1.92 15.87 24.37
N ALA A 516 2.01 14.56 24.25
CA ALA A 516 3.28 13.83 24.26
C ALA A 516 4.18 14.19 23.06
N TYR A 517 3.60 14.37 21.86
CA TYR A 517 4.33 14.79 20.66
C TYR A 517 4.99 16.17 20.85
N ARG A 518 4.24 17.11 21.42
CA ARG A 518 4.74 18.48 21.65
C ARG A 518 5.78 18.54 22.77
N ASP A 519 5.62 17.74 23.81
CA ASP A 519 6.63 17.62 24.87
C ASP A 519 7.98 17.16 24.31
N GLU A 520 7.95 16.27 23.32
CA GLU A 520 9.17 15.73 22.69
C GLU A 520 9.74 16.65 21.59
N ASN A 521 8.87 17.14 20.69
CA ASN A 521 9.31 17.84 19.47
C ASN A 521 9.17 19.38 19.58
N GLY A 522 8.51 19.89 20.60
CA GLY A 522 8.16 21.32 20.71
C GLY A 522 7.09 21.74 19.71
N GLY A 523 6.97 23.03 19.49
CA GLY A 523 6.10 23.61 18.46
C GLY A 523 4.72 24.06 18.94
N PRO A 524 3.93 24.68 18.05
CA PRO A 524 2.58 25.15 18.35
C PRO A 524 1.59 24.00 18.55
N PRO A 525 0.41 24.25 19.14
CA PRO A 525 -0.68 23.28 19.13
C PRO A 525 -1.04 22.86 17.70
N LEU A 526 -1.17 21.55 17.48
CA LEU A 526 -1.56 20.95 16.21
C LEU A 526 -3.09 20.77 16.11
N LEU A 527 -3.76 20.68 17.28
CA LEU A 527 -5.21 20.63 17.41
C LEU A 527 -5.75 21.99 17.87
N THR A 528 -6.94 22.35 17.37
CA THR A 528 -7.62 23.59 17.75
C THR A 528 -7.95 23.60 19.25
N ARG A 529 -7.76 24.75 19.88
CA ARG A 529 -8.03 24.96 21.30
C ARG A 529 -9.27 25.83 21.50
N ASN A 530 -10.03 25.53 22.55
CA ASN A 530 -11.13 26.36 23.03
C ASN A 530 -10.61 27.58 23.83
N SER A 531 -11.51 28.42 24.29
CA SER A 531 -11.17 29.63 25.08
C SER A 531 -10.49 29.32 26.42
N GLN A 532 -10.53 28.08 26.89
CA GLN A 532 -9.90 27.62 28.14
C GLN A 532 -8.51 27.01 27.90
N GLY A 533 -8.06 26.93 26.62
CA GLY A 533 -6.78 26.35 26.25
C GLY A 533 -6.81 24.81 26.09
N GLU A 534 -7.98 24.18 26.24
CA GLU A 534 -8.17 22.76 26.04
C GLU A 534 -8.46 22.44 24.56
N VAL A 535 -8.23 21.20 24.13
CA VAL A 535 -8.60 20.76 22.78
C VAL A 535 -10.10 20.94 22.57
N ASP A 536 -10.49 21.66 21.51
CA ASP A 536 -11.89 21.86 21.19
C ASP A 536 -12.52 20.54 20.69
N PRO A 537 -13.48 19.96 21.43
CA PRO A 537 -14.02 18.65 21.09
C PRO A 537 -14.87 18.67 19.79
N VAL A 538 -15.41 19.83 19.41
CA VAL A 538 -16.19 19.97 18.16
C VAL A 538 -15.24 19.99 16.98
N GLU A 539 -14.18 20.77 17.03
CA GLU A 539 -13.18 20.83 15.97
C GLU A 539 -12.40 19.51 15.87
N LEU A 540 -12.05 18.86 17.00
CA LEU A 540 -11.45 17.54 17.01
C LEU A 540 -12.31 16.52 16.25
N LYS A 541 -13.61 16.50 16.51
CA LYS A 541 -14.53 15.59 15.82
C LYS A 541 -14.61 15.88 14.31
N LYS A 542 -14.59 17.16 13.91
CA LYS A 542 -14.54 17.55 12.49
C LYS A 542 -13.26 17.06 11.83
N ILE A 543 -12.11 17.25 12.48
CA ILE A 543 -10.80 16.77 11.99
C ILE A 543 -10.81 15.25 11.81
N VAL A 544 -11.24 14.51 12.83
CA VAL A 544 -11.33 13.05 12.75
C VAL A 544 -12.25 12.61 11.61
N ARG A 545 -13.41 13.24 11.45
CA ARG A 545 -14.31 12.95 10.32
C ARG A 545 -13.69 13.33 8.96
N ALA A 546 -12.91 14.39 8.87
CA ALA A 546 -12.20 14.74 7.66
C ALA A 546 -11.19 13.66 7.28
N VAL A 547 -10.37 13.18 8.22
CA VAL A 547 -9.41 12.09 8.03
C VAL A 547 -10.10 10.77 7.65
N LEU A 548 -11.23 10.46 8.26
CA LEU A 548 -11.94 9.20 8.05
C LEU A 548 -12.86 9.19 6.83
N TYR A 549 -13.19 10.36 6.24
CA TYR A 549 -14.12 10.42 5.12
C TYR A 549 -13.94 11.64 4.21
N ALA A 550 -14.10 12.88 4.72
CA ALA A 550 -14.35 14.04 3.87
C ALA A 550 -13.17 14.37 2.92
N ASN A 551 -11.93 14.16 3.37
CA ASN A 551 -10.75 14.41 2.56
C ASN A 551 -10.68 13.45 1.36
N GLY A 552 -10.95 12.16 1.61
CA GLY A 552 -11.02 11.14 0.58
C GLY A 552 -12.15 11.40 -0.41
N GLU A 553 -13.33 11.76 0.08
CA GLU A 553 -14.47 12.13 -0.77
C GLU A 553 -14.12 13.30 -1.70
N GLN A 554 -13.53 14.38 -1.17
CA GLN A 554 -13.11 15.53 -1.97
C GLN A 554 -12.06 15.15 -3.00
N PHE A 555 -11.09 14.32 -2.62
CA PHE A 555 -10.05 13.84 -3.53
C PHE A 555 -10.66 13.03 -4.68
N ILE A 556 -11.55 12.08 -4.39
CA ILE A 556 -12.23 11.26 -5.41
C ILE A 556 -13.11 12.13 -6.33
N LYS A 557 -13.84 13.11 -5.77
CA LYS A 557 -14.62 14.05 -6.60
C LYS A 557 -13.74 14.81 -7.59
N ARG A 558 -12.56 15.29 -7.17
CA ARG A 558 -11.58 15.93 -8.07
C ARG A 558 -11.05 14.96 -9.12
N TRP A 559 -10.76 13.72 -8.73
CA TRP A 559 -10.33 12.69 -9.68
C TRP A 559 -11.41 12.42 -10.75
N LEU A 560 -12.67 12.25 -10.34
CA LEU A 560 -13.80 12.03 -11.26
C LEU A 560 -13.95 13.16 -12.30
N THR A 561 -13.52 14.37 -11.96
CA THR A 561 -13.50 15.54 -12.86
C THR A 561 -12.13 15.82 -13.49
N ASN A 562 -11.19 14.85 -13.45
CA ASN A 562 -9.80 15.00 -13.90
C ASN A 562 -9.04 16.14 -13.21
N PHE A 563 -9.33 16.40 -11.93
CA PHE A 563 -8.72 17.48 -11.14
C PHE A 563 -8.93 18.89 -11.72
N SER A 564 -10.05 19.10 -12.48
CA SER A 564 -10.44 20.41 -13.04
C SER A 564 -10.92 21.39 -11.95
#